data_88b532600ee03e6abf974a5c10efd63d
#
_entry.id   88b532600ee03e6abf974a5c10efd63d
#
_cell.length_a   1.000
_cell.length_b   1.000
_cell.length_c   1.000
_cell.angle_alpha   90.00
_cell.angle_beta   90.00
_cell.angle_gamma   90.00
#
_symmetry.space_group_name_H-M   'P 1'
#
loop_
_entity.id
_entity.type
_entity.pdbx_description
1 polymer ?
#
loop_
_entity_poly.entity_id
_entity_poly.type
_entity_poly.pdbx_seq_one_letter_code
_entity_poly.pdbx_strand_id
1 'polypeptide(L)'
;MRYAHPGTIEEVAKIFPNVNFVICHCGSPWVLDAMEVAAVCPNVYVDLSGLVAGKLPGKEMYHKFRAFFQYLRMWLDYTERYDRLLYGTDWPLVNSKSYIELMQEVIPEEHWQAFFYDNALRVYSKLQTLLPKEELR
;
A
#
# COMPACT_ATOMS: atom_id res chain seq x y z
N MET A 1 13.97 -16.08 -4.11
CA MET A 1 14.15 -14.67 -3.71
C MET A 1 14.67 -13.77 -4.82
N ARG A 2 15.53 -14.25 -5.76
CA ARG A 2 16.09 -13.43 -6.85
C ARG A 2 15.04 -12.65 -7.67
N TYR A 3 13.88 -13.26 -7.93
CA TYR A 3 12.81 -12.66 -8.75
C TYR A 3 11.70 -11.98 -7.96
N ALA A 4 11.82 -11.92 -6.64
CA ALA A 4 10.85 -11.25 -5.77
C ALA A 4 11.30 -9.86 -5.30
N HIS A 5 12.50 -9.44 -5.68
CA HIS A 5 13.02 -8.12 -5.30
C HIS A 5 12.30 -7.01 -6.11
N PRO A 6 11.86 -5.92 -5.48
CA PRO A 6 11.13 -4.82 -6.14
C PRO A 6 11.85 -4.22 -7.35
N GLY A 7 13.17 -4.20 -7.38
CA GLY A 7 13.95 -3.73 -8.52
C GLY A 7 13.65 -4.43 -9.84
N THR A 8 13.16 -5.68 -9.80
CA THR A 8 12.72 -6.38 -11.04
C THR A 8 11.45 -5.77 -11.61
N ILE A 9 10.61 -5.17 -10.77
CA ILE A 9 9.40 -4.46 -11.20
C ILE A 9 9.77 -3.12 -11.85
N GLU A 10 10.79 -2.43 -11.35
CA GLU A 10 11.27 -1.17 -11.95
C GLU A 10 11.65 -1.35 -13.42
N GLU A 11 12.41 -2.40 -13.74
CA GLU A 11 12.80 -2.71 -15.11
C GLU A 11 11.59 -2.93 -16.01
N VAL A 12 10.63 -3.74 -15.56
CA VAL A 12 9.43 -4.07 -16.33
C VAL A 12 8.48 -2.87 -16.45
N ALA A 13 8.33 -2.08 -15.40
CA ALA A 13 7.48 -0.90 -15.40
C ALA A 13 7.95 0.17 -16.41
N LYS A 14 9.25 0.32 -16.59
CA LYS A 14 9.83 1.22 -17.60
C LYS A 14 9.58 0.74 -19.03
N ILE A 15 9.54 -0.58 -19.25
CA ILE A 15 9.25 -1.17 -20.56
C ILE A 15 7.75 -1.03 -20.91
N PHE A 16 6.86 -1.11 -19.92
CA PHE A 16 5.41 -1.07 -20.09
C PHE A 16 4.77 0.11 -19.35
N PRO A 17 5.02 1.37 -19.77
CA PRO A 17 4.59 2.57 -19.05
C PRO A 17 3.06 2.73 -18.93
N ASN A 18 2.29 2.07 -19.80
CA ASN A 18 0.83 2.10 -19.81
C ASN A 18 0.18 0.98 -18.97
N VAL A 19 0.98 0.16 -18.29
CA VAL A 19 0.51 -0.91 -17.41
C VAL A 19 0.78 -0.51 -15.97
N ASN A 20 -0.25 -0.56 -15.13
CA ASN A 20 -0.08 -0.37 -13.69
C ASN A 20 0.44 -1.65 -13.06
N PHE A 21 1.47 -1.54 -12.25
CA PHE A 21 2.05 -2.63 -11.45
C PHE A 21 1.78 -2.37 -9.98
N VAL A 22 1.36 -3.40 -9.25
CA VAL A 22 1.14 -3.33 -7.81
C VAL A 22 2.09 -4.29 -7.12
N ILE A 23 2.96 -3.76 -6.26
CA ILE A 23 3.86 -4.55 -5.42
C ILE A 23 3.10 -4.90 -4.14
N CYS A 24 2.76 -6.18 -3.97
CA CYS A 24 2.03 -6.66 -2.81
C CYS A 24 2.90 -6.67 -1.54
N HIS A 25 2.24 -6.52 -0.36
CA HIS A 25 2.87 -6.61 0.96
C HIS A 25 4.06 -5.66 1.13
N CYS A 26 3.99 -4.49 0.47
CA CYS A 26 5.08 -3.51 0.42
C CYS A 26 6.44 -4.13 0.03
N GLY A 27 6.41 -5.18 -0.82
CA GLY A 27 7.64 -5.88 -1.24
C GLY A 27 8.40 -6.58 -0.12
N SER A 28 7.76 -6.84 1.03
CA SER A 28 8.42 -7.44 2.21
C SER A 28 9.32 -8.63 1.83
N PRO A 29 10.57 -8.68 2.33
CA PRO A 29 11.17 -7.81 3.36
C PRO A 29 11.83 -6.51 2.83
N TRP A 30 11.83 -6.23 1.54
CA TRP A 30 12.48 -5.08 0.90
C TRP A 30 11.53 -3.86 0.83
N VAL A 31 11.00 -3.46 1.98
CA VAL A 31 9.95 -2.43 2.09
C VAL A 31 10.39 -1.09 1.51
N LEU A 32 11.61 -0.65 1.81
CA LEU A 32 12.11 0.63 1.30
C LEU A 32 12.39 0.59 -0.20
N ASP A 33 12.91 -0.52 -0.71
CA ASP A 33 13.15 -0.68 -2.15
C ASP A 33 11.83 -0.64 -2.93
N ALA A 34 10.75 -1.25 -2.38
CA ALA A 34 9.41 -1.17 -2.98
C ALA A 34 8.88 0.26 -3.01
N MET A 35 9.04 0.99 -1.92
CA MET A 35 8.62 2.38 -1.79
C MET A 35 9.40 3.28 -2.74
N GLU A 36 10.73 3.07 -2.88
CA GLU A 36 11.56 3.81 -3.82
C GLU A 36 11.14 3.54 -5.27
N VAL A 37 10.91 2.28 -5.64
CA VAL A 37 10.43 1.94 -6.99
C VAL A 37 9.09 2.62 -7.28
N ALA A 38 8.17 2.65 -6.32
CA ALA A 38 6.89 3.34 -6.46
C ALA A 38 7.04 4.87 -6.52
N ALA A 39 8.05 5.43 -5.89
CA ALA A 39 8.34 6.86 -5.94
C ALA A 39 8.87 7.31 -7.30
N VAL A 40 9.74 6.50 -7.93
CA VAL A 40 10.41 6.85 -9.19
C VAL A 40 9.64 6.37 -10.44
N CYS A 41 8.82 5.33 -10.32
CA CYS A 41 8.04 4.77 -11.43
C CYS A 41 6.56 5.21 -11.35
N PRO A 42 6.06 6.05 -12.28
CA PRO A 42 4.73 6.64 -12.20
C PRO A 42 3.58 5.62 -12.32
N ASN A 43 3.85 4.43 -12.83
CA ASN A 43 2.91 3.33 -13.01
C ASN A 43 3.11 2.18 -12.00
N VAL A 44 3.88 2.41 -10.93
CA VAL A 44 4.06 1.45 -9.84
C VAL A 44 3.37 1.93 -8.59
N TYR A 45 2.68 1.01 -7.94
CA TYR A 45 1.94 1.19 -6.70
C TYR A 45 2.34 0.11 -5.71
N VAL A 46 2.05 0.33 -4.45
CA VAL A 46 2.39 -0.60 -3.36
C VAL A 46 1.16 -0.85 -2.51
N ASP A 47 0.77 -2.09 -2.28
CA ASP A 47 -0.25 -2.38 -1.28
C ASP A 47 0.39 -2.66 0.09
N LEU A 48 -0.28 -2.23 1.14
CA LEU A 48 0.14 -2.44 2.52
C LEU A 48 -0.58 -3.63 3.17
N SER A 49 -1.05 -4.59 2.37
CA SER A 49 -1.66 -5.81 2.89
C SER A 49 -0.61 -6.71 3.56
N GLY A 50 -1.04 -7.53 4.52
CA GLY A 50 -0.22 -8.63 5.04
C GLY A 50 1.12 -8.26 5.69
N LEU A 51 1.35 -6.98 6.05
CA LEU A 51 2.60 -6.54 6.68
C LEU A 51 2.81 -7.19 8.06
N VAL A 52 1.70 -7.47 8.75
CA VAL A 52 1.69 -8.21 10.01
C VAL A 52 0.47 -9.13 10.02
N ALA A 53 0.61 -10.28 10.69
CA ALA A 53 -0.46 -11.23 10.89
C ALA A 53 -0.84 -11.33 12.38
N GLY A 54 -2.08 -11.73 12.65
CA GLY A 54 -2.54 -11.98 14.01
C GLY A 54 -3.95 -11.48 14.27
N LYS A 55 -4.40 -11.68 15.52
CA LYS A 55 -5.77 -11.39 15.98
C LYS A 55 -5.85 -10.24 16.98
N LEU A 56 -4.75 -9.52 17.20
CA LEU A 56 -4.71 -8.39 18.12
C LEU A 56 -5.56 -7.22 17.59
N PRO A 57 -6.14 -6.38 18.44
CA PRO A 57 -6.67 -5.08 18.07
C PRO A 57 -5.63 -4.23 17.33
N GLY A 58 -6.06 -3.37 16.41
CA GLY A 58 -5.15 -2.62 15.55
C GLY A 58 -4.12 -1.78 16.30
N LYS A 59 -4.53 -1.08 17.36
CA LYS A 59 -3.63 -0.30 18.21
C LYS A 59 -2.58 -1.15 18.93
N GLU A 60 -2.95 -2.34 19.39
CA GLU A 60 -2.01 -3.26 20.03
C GLU A 60 -1.01 -3.83 19.01
N MET A 61 -1.46 -4.13 17.79
CA MET A 61 -0.57 -4.52 16.69
C MET A 61 0.43 -3.40 16.37
N TYR A 62 -0.04 -2.16 16.28
CA TYR A 62 0.84 -1.01 16.07
C TYR A 62 1.91 -0.90 17.18
N HIS A 63 1.51 -0.99 18.44
CA HIS A 63 2.46 -0.94 19.56
C HIS A 63 3.48 -2.08 19.52
N LYS A 64 3.02 -3.29 19.24
CA LYS A 64 3.87 -4.48 19.16
C LYS A 64 4.92 -4.38 18.05
N PHE A 65 4.55 -3.85 16.90
CA PHE A 65 5.42 -3.72 15.73
C PHE A 65 5.85 -2.29 15.45
N ARG A 66 5.84 -1.45 16.49
CA ARG A 66 6.06 -0.01 16.40
C ARG A 66 7.30 0.38 15.61
N ALA A 67 8.43 -0.27 15.86
CA ALA A 67 9.69 0.05 15.18
C ALA A 67 9.58 -0.15 13.67
N PHE A 68 8.91 -1.23 13.23
CA PHE A 68 8.67 -1.49 11.81
C PHE A 68 7.78 -0.42 11.17
N PHE A 69 6.67 -0.06 11.83
CA PHE A 69 5.77 0.96 11.29
C PHE A 69 6.36 2.37 11.34
N GLN A 70 7.18 2.69 12.33
CA GLN A 70 7.93 3.96 12.34
C GLN A 70 8.97 4.02 11.22
N TYR A 71 9.63 2.91 10.90
CA TYR A 71 10.55 2.82 9.78
C TYR A 71 9.84 3.02 8.43
N LEU A 72 8.70 2.36 8.23
CA LEU A 72 7.85 2.57 7.05
C LEU A 72 7.37 4.02 6.99
N ARG A 73 6.86 4.58 8.09
CA ARG A 73 6.35 5.93 8.15
C ARG A 73 7.40 6.98 7.84
N MET A 74 8.62 6.82 8.36
CA MET A 74 9.74 7.71 8.06
C MET A 74 9.96 7.84 6.53
N TRP A 75 9.85 6.74 5.79
CA TRP A 75 10.03 6.76 4.34
C TRP A 75 8.84 7.37 3.61
N LEU A 76 7.63 7.11 4.09
CA LEU A 76 6.42 7.73 3.57
C LEU A 76 6.45 9.25 3.71
N ASP A 77 6.85 9.73 4.88
CA ASP A 77 6.98 11.18 5.14
C ASP A 77 8.10 11.81 4.30
N TYR A 78 9.19 11.08 4.06
CA TYR A 78 10.30 11.55 3.23
C TYR A 78 9.94 11.65 1.75
N THR A 79 9.24 10.67 1.22
CA THR A 79 8.88 10.60 -0.21
C THR A 79 7.59 11.35 -0.53
N GLU A 80 6.72 11.59 0.45
CA GLU A 80 5.37 12.16 0.30
C GLU A 80 4.48 11.42 -0.72
N ARG A 81 4.81 10.14 -1.02
CA ARG A 81 4.14 9.36 -2.09
C ARG A 81 2.97 8.54 -1.58
N TYR A 82 2.13 9.14 -0.75
CA TYR A 82 0.89 8.52 -0.28
C TYR A 82 -0.10 8.21 -1.42
N ASP A 83 0.03 8.89 -2.56
CA ASP A 83 -0.72 8.64 -3.80
C ASP A 83 -0.39 7.29 -4.46
N ARG A 84 0.65 6.61 -4.01
CA ARG A 84 1.09 5.30 -4.52
C ARG A 84 0.66 4.13 -3.65
N LEU A 85 0.04 4.40 -2.51
CA LEU A 85 -0.33 3.36 -1.56
C LEU A 85 -1.74 2.83 -1.81
N LEU A 86 -1.91 1.53 -1.66
CA LEU A 86 -3.19 0.85 -1.71
C LEU A 86 -3.46 0.14 -0.39
N TYR A 87 -4.71 0.23 0.05
CA TYR A 87 -5.18 -0.57 1.18
C TYR A 87 -5.49 -1.99 0.76
N GLY A 88 -5.08 -2.96 1.58
CA GLY A 88 -5.43 -4.37 1.50
C GLY A 88 -5.25 -5.02 2.87
N THR A 89 -5.83 -6.19 3.10
CA THR A 89 -5.76 -6.88 4.40
C THR A 89 -4.99 -8.20 4.37
N ASP A 90 -4.92 -8.85 3.21
CA ASP A 90 -4.47 -10.24 3.10
C ASP A 90 -5.36 -11.19 3.96
N TRP A 91 -6.69 -10.91 3.94
CA TRP A 91 -7.66 -11.79 4.61
C TRP A 91 -7.52 -13.23 4.06
N PRO A 92 -7.58 -14.29 4.90
CA PRO A 92 -8.07 -14.30 6.29
C PRO A 92 -6.96 -14.24 7.37
N LEU A 93 -5.74 -13.84 7.04
CA LEU A 93 -4.60 -13.82 7.98
C LEU A 93 -4.75 -12.79 9.09
N VAL A 94 -5.54 -11.75 8.84
CA VAL A 94 -5.87 -10.71 9.83
C VAL A 94 -7.39 -10.46 9.88
N ASN A 95 -7.86 -9.89 10.97
CA ASN A 95 -9.21 -9.34 11.06
C ASN A 95 -9.24 -7.99 10.33
N SER A 96 -10.15 -7.82 9.36
CA SER A 96 -10.22 -6.61 8.52
C SER A 96 -10.44 -5.34 9.34
N LYS A 97 -11.30 -5.37 10.38
CA LYS A 97 -11.52 -4.21 11.25
C LYS A 97 -10.24 -3.82 11.99
N SER A 98 -9.58 -4.78 12.61
CA SER A 98 -8.31 -4.54 13.31
C SER A 98 -7.22 -4.03 12.36
N TYR A 99 -7.23 -4.45 11.10
CA TYR A 99 -6.26 -3.99 10.12
C TYR A 99 -6.54 -2.56 9.65
N ILE A 100 -7.81 -2.16 9.55
CA ILE A 100 -8.18 -0.74 9.32
C ILE A 100 -7.66 0.12 10.47
N GLU A 101 -7.96 -0.28 11.72
CA GLU A 101 -7.47 0.45 12.91
C GLU A 101 -5.94 0.56 12.95
N LEU A 102 -5.23 -0.50 12.56
CA LEU A 102 -3.77 -0.48 12.44
C LEU A 102 -3.30 0.52 11.38
N MET A 103 -3.89 0.50 10.19
CA MET A 103 -3.51 1.41 9.11
C MET A 103 -3.82 2.87 9.44
N GLN A 104 -4.85 3.13 10.22
CA GLN A 104 -5.16 4.48 10.73
C GLN A 104 -4.09 5.01 11.70
N GLU A 105 -3.37 4.14 12.41
CA GLU A 105 -2.21 4.56 13.23
C GLU A 105 -0.95 4.79 12.36
N VAL A 106 -0.87 4.15 11.20
CA VAL A 106 0.30 4.23 10.30
C VAL A 106 0.19 5.38 9.30
N ILE A 107 -0.98 5.57 8.71
CA ILE A 107 -1.23 6.56 7.66
C ILE A 107 -1.85 7.83 8.28
N PRO A 108 -1.33 9.04 7.98
CA PRO A 108 -1.95 10.29 8.42
C PRO A 108 -3.40 10.43 7.96
N GLU A 109 -4.23 11.05 8.78
CA GLU A 109 -5.66 11.21 8.53
C GLU A 109 -5.94 11.93 7.19
N GLU A 110 -5.15 12.93 6.85
CA GLU A 110 -5.25 13.69 5.60
C GLU A 110 -5.07 12.83 4.34
N HIS A 111 -4.49 11.63 4.46
CA HIS A 111 -4.28 10.70 3.36
C HIS A 111 -5.24 9.50 3.36
N TRP A 112 -6.14 9.38 4.33
CA TRP A 112 -7.03 8.22 4.45
C TRP A 112 -7.94 8.05 3.24
N GLN A 113 -8.56 9.12 2.75
CA GLN A 113 -9.45 9.05 1.58
C GLN A 113 -8.68 8.48 0.36
N ALA A 114 -7.48 8.99 0.10
CA ALA A 114 -6.65 8.51 -1.00
C ALA A 114 -6.25 7.04 -0.78
N PHE A 115 -5.75 6.71 0.40
CA PHE A 115 -5.22 5.39 0.73
C PHE A 115 -6.30 4.30 0.74
N PHE A 116 -7.43 4.54 1.40
CA PHE A 116 -8.49 3.54 1.53
C PHE A 116 -9.39 3.42 0.30
N TYR A 117 -9.41 4.42 -0.60
CA TYR A 117 -10.38 4.46 -1.68
C TYR A 117 -9.84 4.99 -3.02
N ASP A 118 -9.43 6.27 -3.10
CA ASP A 118 -9.20 6.95 -4.40
C ASP A 118 -8.05 6.33 -5.21
N ASN A 119 -6.98 5.90 -4.54
CA ASN A 119 -5.84 5.28 -5.20
C ASN A 119 -6.24 3.97 -5.90
N ALA A 120 -7.09 3.15 -5.26
CA ALA A 120 -7.60 1.93 -5.86
C ALA A 120 -8.43 2.20 -7.12
N LEU A 121 -9.28 3.23 -7.11
CA LEU A 121 -10.05 3.64 -8.29
C LEU A 121 -9.15 4.10 -9.44
N ARG A 122 -8.05 4.75 -9.13
CA ARG A 122 -7.06 5.20 -10.13
C ARG A 122 -6.32 4.02 -10.75
N VAL A 123 -5.90 3.06 -9.94
CA VAL A 123 -5.12 1.89 -10.37
C VAL A 123 -5.99 0.91 -11.16
N TYR A 124 -7.20 0.64 -10.66
CA TYR A 124 -8.12 -0.33 -11.23
C TYR A 124 -9.28 0.36 -11.95
N SER A 125 -9.00 0.94 -13.11
CA SER A 125 -9.97 1.76 -13.87
C SER A 125 -11.32 1.07 -14.14
N LYS A 126 -11.36 -0.26 -14.20
CA LYS A 126 -12.60 -1.03 -14.32
C LYS A 126 -13.55 -0.84 -13.13
N LEU A 127 -13.03 -0.54 -11.94
CA LEU A 127 -13.87 -0.28 -10.77
C LEU A 127 -14.78 0.93 -10.98
N GLN A 128 -14.31 1.95 -11.69
CA GLN A 128 -15.09 3.16 -11.99
C GLN A 128 -16.36 2.85 -12.79
N THR A 129 -16.34 1.78 -13.58
CA THR A 129 -17.53 1.35 -14.35
C THR A 129 -18.54 0.55 -13.54
N LEU A 130 -18.14 0.06 -12.37
CA LEU A 130 -18.97 -0.78 -11.49
C LEU A 130 -19.61 0.03 -10.36
N LEU A 131 -19.11 1.23 -10.08
CA LEU A 131 -19.62 2.08 -9.02
C LEU A 131 -20.82 2.92 -9.50
N PRO A 132 -21.81 3.18 -8.63
CA PRO A 132 -22.86 4.13 -8.91
C PRO A 132 -22.25 5.50 -9.23
N LYS A 133 -22.80 6.19 -10.24
CA LYS A 133 -22.30 7.53 -10.65
C LYS A 133 -22.34 8.59 -9.53
N GLU A 134 -23.09 8.34 -8.49
CA GLU A 134 -23.22 9.22 -7.31
C GLU A 134 -22.02 9.12 -6.36
N GLU A 135 -21.28 8.02 -6.41
CA GLU A 135 -20.09 7.78 -5.57
C GLU A 135 -18.77 8.25 -6.24
N LEU A 136 -18.83 8.70 -7.49
CA LEU A 136 -17.65 9.15 -8.26
C LEU A 136 -17.46 10.68 -8.23
N ARG A 137 -18.13 11.39 -7.30
CA ARG A 137 -18.06 12.86 -7.15
C ARG A 137 -17.21 13.29 -6.00
#